data_a3717a927b9a66e6bb7ba64944aeaf30
#
_entry.id   a3717a927b9a66e6bb7ba64944aeaf30
#
_cell.length_a   1.000
_cell.length_b   1.000
_cell.length_c   1.000
_cell.angle_alpha   90.00
_cell.angle_beta   90.00
_cell.angle_gamma   90.00
#
_symmetry.space_group_name_H-M   'P 1'
#
loop_
_entity.id
_entity.type
_entity.pdbx_description
1 polymer ?
#
loop_
_entity_poly.entity_id
_entity_poly.type
_entity_poly.pdbx_seq_one_letter_code
_entity_poly.pdbx_strand_id
1 'polypeptide(L)'
;MENMLKFVAISGSLRKGSYNTMALRAVQKLAPSSVTIQQLSIDGVPLYNFDLHSPQQPVIVEELSDAIKAADALIIVTPEYNYSIPGVLKNAIDFLSKHPAKPFADKPVGIISASPGTLGGVRAQYHLRQIMVAVNAIVLNQPEIMIAQADTKFDEEGNILDENTKEFLRRFISSLEILTNRMKLREP
;
A
#
# COMPACT_ATOMS: atom_id res chain seq x y z
N MET A 1 -5.17 18.10 21.47
CA MET A 1 -4.02 17.39 20.85
C MET A 1 -4.57 16.69 19.63
N GLU A 2 -4.14 17.06 18.43
CA GLU A 2 -4.53 16.32 17.21
C GLU A 2 -4.02 14.88 17.35
N ASN A 3 -4.93 13.94 17.16
CA ASN A 3 -4.61 12.52 17.32
C ASN A 3 -3.74 12.10 16.14
N MET A 4 -2.48 11.76 16.38
CA MET A 4 -1.52 11.32 15.36
C MET A 4 -2.06 10.06 14.66
N LEU A 5 -2.21 10.10 13.33
CA LEU A 5 -2.68 8.97 12.54
C LEU A 5 -1.57 7.93 12.34
N LYS A 6 -1.93 6.67 12.42
CA LYS A 6 -1.05 5.52 12.23
C LYS A 6 -1.39 4.85 10.91
N PHE A 7 -0.54 5.02 9.90
CA PHE A 7 -0.66 4.31 8.65
C PHE A 7 0.28 3.10 8.61
N VAL A 8 -0.09 2.09 7.87
CA VAL A 8 0.81 1.00 7.48
C VAL A 8 1.00 1.02 5.97
N ALA A 9 2.16 0.53 5.50
CA ALA A 9 2.48 0.53 4.09
C ALA A 9 3.09 -0.82 3.66
N ILE A 10 2.67 -1.34 2.50
CA ILE A 10 3.14 -2.58 1.91
C ILE A 10 3.76 -2.28 0.55
N SER A 11 4.98 -2.80 0.31
CA SER A 11 5.56 -2.89 -1.04
C SER A 11 5.14 -4.21 -1.69
N GLY A 12 4.54 -4.14 -2.87
CA GLY A 12 4.20 -5.31 -3.68
C GLY A 12 5.40 -5.99 -4.35
N SER A 13 6.62 -5.56 -4.05
CA SER A 13 7.85 -6.10 -4.64
C SER A 13 8.80 -6.59 -3.55
N LEU A 14 9.30 -7.83 -3.70
CA LEU A 14 10.34 -8.39 -2.83
C LEU A 14 11.77 -8.10 -3.35
N ARG A 15 11.92 -7.44 -4.50
CA ARG A 15 13.24 -7.12 -5.06
C ARG A 15 13.96 -6.07 -4.20
N LYS A 16 15.21 -6.32 -3.82
CA LYS A 16 16.02 -5.43 -2.96
C LYS A 16 16.12 -3.99 -3.52
N GLY A 17 16.39 -3.83 -4.81
CA GLY A 17 16.46 -2.51 -5.48
C GLY A 17 15.12 -2.08 -6.12
N SER A 18 13.98 -2.35 -5.48
CA SER A 18 12.67 -2.01 -6.02
C SER A 18 12.38 -0.51 -5.94
N TYR A 19 12.05 0.13 -7.06
CA TYR A 19 11.55 1.51 -7.10
C TYR A 19 10.27 1.68 -6.27
N ASN A 20 9.46 0.64 -6.11
CA ASN A 20 8.27 0.70 -5.28
C ASN A 20 8.63 0.74 -3.79
N THR A 21 9.65 0.01 -3.36
CA THR A 21 10.17 0.11 -2.00
C THR A 21 10.86 1.47 -1.76
N MET A 22 11.55 2.02 -2.76
CA MET A 22 12.10 3.37 -2.69
C MET A 22 10.98 4.42 -2.57
N ALA A 23 9.92 4.30 -3.37
CA ALA A 23 8.75 5.17 -3.28
C ALA A 23 8.06 5.08 -1.92
N LEU A 24 7.92 3.88 -1.34
CA LEU A 24 7.38 3.70 0.01
C LEU A 24 8.23 4.45 1.05
N ARG A 25 9.56 4.28 1.02
CA ARG A 25 10.48 4.98 1.94
C ARG A 25 10.40 6.51 1.76
N ALA A 26 10.22 6.97 0.53
CA ALA A 26 10.05 8.40 0.26
C ALA A 26 8.74 8.93 0.87
N VAL A 27 7.64 8.19 0.75
CA VAL A 27 6.37 8.53 1.41
C VAL A 27 6.55 8.62 2.92
N GLN A 28 7.29 7.70 3.54
CA GLN A 28 7.60 7.75 4.98
C GLN A 28 8.38 9.02 5.35
N LYS A 29 9.41 9.39 4.56
CA LYS A 29 10.22 10.59 4.80
C LYS A 29 9.45 11.91 4.57
N LEU A 30 8.45 11.90 3.69
CA LEU A 30 7.64 13.07 3.34
C LEU A 30 6.38 13.21 4.19
N ALA A 31 6.09 12.25 5.07
CA ALA A 31 4.92 12.29 5.93
C ALA A 31 4.96 13.50 6.88
N PRO A 32 3.84 14.22 7.06
CA PRO A 32 3.74 15.29 8.05
C PRO A 32 3.80 14.72 9.48
N SER A 33 4.06 15.57 10.45
CA SER A 33 4.14 15.16 11.87
C SER A 33 2.83 14.58 12.43
N SER A 34 1.70 14.83 11.76
CA SER A 34 0.38 14.25 12.09
C SER A 34 0.22 12.78 11.70
N VAL A 35 1.16 12.22 10.88
CA VAL A 35 1.05 10.87 10.33
C VAL A 35 2.34 10.09 10.57
N THR A 36 2.21 8.88 11.13
CA THR A 36 3.28 7.89 11.16
C THR A 36 3.00 6.79 10.14
N ILE A 37 4.03 6.28 9.47
CA ILE A 37 3.88 5.22 8.46
C ILE A 37 4.84 4.07 8.79
N GLN A 38 4.28 2.93 9.18
CA GLN A 38 5.03 1.70 9.42
C GLN A 38 5.06 0.84 8.15
N GLN A 39 6.23 0.43 7.71
CA GLN A 39 6.35 -0.54 6.62
C GLN A 39 6.09 -1.96 7.15
N LEU A 40 5.21 -2.70 6.45
CA LEU A 40 4.98 -4.12 6.65
C LEU A 40 5.62 -4.91 5.52
N SER A 41 6.10 -6.13 5.82
CA SER A 41 6.66 -7.04 4.82
C SER A 41 5.66 -8.15 4.50
N ILE A 42 5.52 -8.46 3.22
CA ILE A 42 4.79 -9.65 2.72
C ILE A 42 5.75 -10.79 2.35
N ASP A 43 7.04 -10.62 2.63
CA ASP A 43 8.03 -11.68 2.44
C ASP A 43 7.77 -12.82 3.44
N GLY A 44 7.81 -14.05 2.96
CA GLY A 44 7.52 -15.23 3.78
C GLY A 44 6.03 -15.62 3.86
N VAL A 45 5.09 -14.86 3.26
CA VAL A 45 3.70 -15.34 3.12
C VAL A 45 3.69 -16.58 2.22
N PRO A 46 3.24 -17.75 2.70
CA PRO A 46 3.22 -18.97 1.89
C PRO A 46 2.29 -18.82 0.68
N LEU A 47 2.38 -19.73 -0.30
CA LEU A 47 1.42 -19.74 -1.39
C LEU A 47 0.02 -20.00 -0.84
N TYR A 48 -0.95 -19.19 -1.29
CA TYR A 48 -2.32 -19.28 -0.85
C TYR A 48 -2.90 -20.66 -1.15
N ASN A 49 -3.36 -21.28 -0.09
CA ASN A 49 -4.17 -22.50 -0.14
C ASN A 49 -5.20 -22.41 0.98
N PHE A 50 -6.47 -22.61 0.65
CA PHE A 50 -7.56 -22.52 1.63
C PHE A 50 -7.40 -23.51 2.78
N ASP A 51 -6.78 -24.67 2.54
CA ASP A 51 -6.52 -25.68 3.57
C ASP A 51 -5.58 -25.18 4.68
N LEU A 52 -4.80 -24.13 4.42
CA LEU A 52 -3.92 -23.50 5.41
C LEU A 52 -4.65 -22.56 6.40
N HIS A 53 -5.97 -22.37 6.23
CA HIS A 53 -6.79 -21.58 7.15
C HIS A 53 -7.29 -22.37 8.37
N SER A 54 -7.07 -23.67 8.45
CA SER A 54 -7.55 -24.52 9.54
C SER A 54 -6.43 -25.39 10.09
N PRO A 55 -6.27 -25.51 11.42
CA PRO A 55 -7.00 -24.78 12.48
C PRO A 55 -6.49 -23.37 12.74
N GLN A 56 -5.34 -22.97 12.18
CA GLN A 56 -4.69 -21.68 12.44
C GLN A 56 -4.11 -21.08 11.15
N GLN A 57 -4.25 -19.78 10.98
CA GLN A 57 -3.59 -19.02 9.91
C GLN A 57 -2.06 -19.08 10.06
N PRO A 58 -1.27 -18.94 8.98
CA PRO A 58 0.16 -18.70 9.11
C PRO A 58 0.46 -17.46 9.96
N VAL A 59 1.44 -17.55 10.87
CA VAL A 59 1.76 -16.47 11.84
C VAL A 59 1.94 -15.12 11.15
N ILE A 60 2.64 -15.08 10.01
CA ILE A 60 2.85 -13.84 9.25
C ILE A 60 1.52 -13.23 8.74
N VAL A 61 0.51 -14.04 8.46
CA VAL A 61 -0.82 -13.56 8.02
C VAL A 61 -1.57 -12.95 9.20
N GLU A 62 -1.48 -13.56 10.39
CA GLU A 62 -2.01 -12.98 11.64
C GLU A 62 -1.36 -11.63 11.93
N GLU A 63 -0.03 -11.55 11.91
CA GLU A 63 0.72 -10.31 12.17
C GLU A 63 0.34 -9.19 11.17
N LEU A 64 0.23 -9.52 9.88
CA LEU A 64 -0.20 -8.57 8.86
C LEU A 64 -1.66 -8.12 9.06
N SER A 65 -2.55 -9.06 9.38
CA SER A 65 -3.95 -8.77 9.66
C SER A 65 -4.10 -7.82 10.84
N ASP A 66 -3.43 -8.11 11.95
CA ASP A 66 -3.48 -7.29 13.16
C ASP A 66 -2.92 -5.88 12.91
N ALA A 67 -1.77 -5.79 12.22
CA ALA A 67 -1.16 -4.51 11.90
C ALA A 67 -2.06 -3.64 10.99
N ILE A 68 -2.67 -4.24 9.95
CA ILE A 68 -3.57 -3.52 9.05
C ILE A 68 -4.85 -3.13 9.79
N LYS A 69 -5.40 -4.02 10.63
CA LYS A 69 -6.62 -3.75 11.41
C LYS A 69 -6.42 -2.59 12.39
N ALA A 70 -5.28 -2.57 13.08
CA ALA A 70 -4.95 -1.54 14.06
C ALA A 70 -4.60 -0.18 13.43
N ALA A 71 -4.24 -0.15 12.15
CA ALA A 71 -3.90 1.09 11.46
C ALA A 71 -5.12 1.88 11.04
N ASP A 72 -4.97 3.20 10.95
CA ASP A 72 -6.00 4.13 10.47
C ASP A 72 -6.16 4.09 8.94
N ALA A 73 -5.07 3.82 8.22
CA ALA A 73 -5.08 3.64 6.76
C ALA A 73 -3.96 2.70 6.29
N LEU A 74 -4.11 2.19 5.07
CA LEU A 74 -3.12 1.34 4.38
C LEU A 74 -2.63 2.04 3.11
N ILE A 75 -1.32 1.99 2.86
CA ILE A 75 -0.70 2.40 1.60
C ILE A 75 -0.17 1.14 0.90
N ILE A 76 -0.54 0.92 -0.35
CA ILE A 76 -0.01 -0.16 -1.18
C ILE A 76 0.83 0.45 -2.30
N VAL A 77 2.12 0.10 -2.35
CA VAL A 77 3.02 0.56 -3.40
C VAL A 77 3.40 -0.63 -4.27
N THR A 78 2.95 -0.65 -5.52
CA THR A 78 3.03 -1.84 -6.37
C THR A 78 3.72 -1.61 -7.71
N PRO A 79 4.62 -2.50 -8.17
CA PRO A 79 5.02 -2.51 -9.58
C PRO A 79 3.91 -3.13 -10.45
N GLU A 80 4.08 -3.00 -11.76
CA GLU A 80 3.30 -3.72 -12.75
C GLU A 80 4.10 -4.91 -13.28
N TYR A 81 3.60 -6.13 -13.09
CA TYR A 81 4.15 -7.35 -13.65
C TYR A 81 3.16 -7.94 -14.64
N ASN A 82 3.56 -8.03 -15.92
CA ASN A 82 2.72 -8.60 -16.97
C ASN A 82 1.29 -8.03 -16.97
N TYR A 83 1.17 -6.69 -16.99
CA TYR A 83 -0.10 -5.95 -17.01
C TYR A 83 -0.94 -6.04 -15.73
N SER A 84 -0.44 -6.63 -14.65
CA SER A 84 -1.17 -6.83 -13.40
C SER A 84 -0.32 -6.51 -12.17
N ILE A 85 -0.90 -6.73 -10.98
CA ILE A 85 -0.16 -6.70 -9.73
C ILE A 85 0.77 -7.91 -9.60
N PRO A 86 1.85 -7.83 -8.83
CA PRO A 86 2.73 -8.96 -8.57
C PRO A 86 2.00 -10.12 -7.89
N GLY A 87 2.38 -11.36 -8.26
CA GLY A 87 1.82 -12.56 -7.65
C GLY A 87 1.95 -12.59 -6.12
N VAL A 88 3.08 -12.13 -5.58
CA VAL A 88 3.31 -12.06 -4.14
C VAL A 88 2.35 -11.11 -3.41
N LEU A 89 1.99 -9.96 -4.04
CA LEU A 89 1.01 -9.04 -3.50
C LEU A 89 -0.39 -9.63 -3.55
N LYS A 90 -0.77 -10.21 -4.71
CA LYS A 90 -2.07 -10.87 -4.86
C LYS A 90 -2.23 -12.00 -3.84
N ASN A 91 -1.19 -12.82 -3.66
CA ASN A 91 -1.14 -13.91 -2.71
C ASN A 91 -1.37 -13.45 -1.26
N ALA A 92 -0.70 -12.39 -0.83
CA ALA A 92 -0.90 -11.81 0.50
C ALA A 92 -2.34 -11.29 0.68
N ILE A 93 -2.90 -10.62 -0.34
CA ILE A 93 -4.28 -10.13 -0.32
C ILE A 93 -5.27 -11.31 -0.24
N ASP A 94 -5.02 -12.41 -0.94
CA ASP A 94 -5.90 -13.58 -0.92
C ASP A 94 -6.00 -14.21 0.48
N PHE A 95 -4.87 -14.36 1.18
CA PHE A 95 -4.88 -14.78 2.58
C PHE A 95 -5.66 -13.80 3.47
N LEU A 96 -5.30 -12.53 3.44
CA LEU A 96 -5.91 -11.50 4.27
C LEU A 96 -7.42 -11.32 3.99
N SER A 97 -7.85 -11.55 2.74
CA SER A 97 -9.27 -11.46 2.36
C SER A 97 -10.15 -12.52 3.03
N LYS A 98 -9.56 -13.66 3.41
CA LYS A 98 -10.24 -14.77 4.10
C LYS A 98 -10.05 -14.74 5.61
N HIS A 99 -9.25 -13.81 6.12
CA HIS A 99 -9.01 -13.67 7.55
C HIS A 99 -10.31 -13.24 8.28
N PRO A 100 -10.66 -13.86 9.42
CA PRO A 100 -11.90 -13.55 10.16
C PRO A 100 -12.01 -12.07 10.57
N ALA A 101 -10.90 -11.41 10.87
CA ALA A 101 -10.84 -10.01 11.24
C ALA A 101 -11.14 -9.04 10.10
N LYS A 102 -11.17 -9.52 8.83
CA LYS A 102 -11.45 -8.71 7.62
C LYS A 102 -10.64 -7.39 7.60
N PRO A 103 -9.30 -7.42 7.59
CA PRO A 103 -8.47 -6.24 7.86
C PRO A 103 -8.62 -5.11 6.83
N PHE A 104 -9.13 -5.41 5.64
CA PHE A 104 -9.38 -4.42 4.59
C PHE A 104 -10.75 -3.75 4.65
N ALA A 105 -11.73 -4.37 5.35
CA ALA A 105 -13.09 -3.86 5.35
C ALA A 105 -13.15 -2.43 5.91
N ASP A 106 -13.74 -1.51 5.13
CA ASP A 106 -13.88 -0.08 5.39
C ASP A 106 -12.55 0.67 5.62
N LYS A 107 -11.41 0.01 5.32
CA LYS A 107 -10.08 0.60 5.47
C LYS A 107 -9.82 1.64 4.38
N PRO A 108 -9.44 2.89 4.72
CA PRO A 108 -8.89 3.84 3.77
C PRO A 108 -7.60 3.29 3.15
N VAL A 109 -7.53 3.23 1.82
CA VAL A 109 -6.39 2.68 1.09
C VAL A 109 -5.87 3.67 0.07
N GLY A 110 -4.59 4.01 0.15
CA GLY A 110 -3.86 4.75 -0.88
C GLY A 110 -3.04 3.80 -1.75
N ILE A 111 -3.01 4.04 -3.07
CA ILE A 111 -2.26 3.22 -4.02
C ILE A 111 -1.22 4.08 -4.74
N ILE A 112 0.00 3.58 -4.80
CA ILE A 112 1.13 4.17 -5.54
C ILE A 112 1.71 3.09 -6.43
N SER A 113 2.19 3.44 -7.62
CA SER A 113 2.99 2.54 -8.45
C SER A 113 4.23 3.24 -9.00
N ALA A 114 5.31 2.48 -9.21
CA ALA A 114 6.54 2.95 -9.82
C ALA A 114 7.05 1.93 -10.82
N SER A 115 7.45 2.41 -12.01
CA SER A 115 7.99 1.59 -13.08
C SER A 115 8.99 2.39 -13.91
N PRO A 116 10.08 1.77 -14.45
CA PRO A 116 10.95 2.43 -15.43
C PRO A 116 10.23 2.72 -16.76
N GLY A 117 9.09 2.07 -17.03
CA GLY A 117 8.28 2.35 -18.21
C GLY A 117 7.51 3.66 -18.13
N THR A 118 7.01 4.13 -19.27
CA THR A 118 6.31 5.42 -19.43
C THR A 118 4.93 5.48 -18.78
N LEU A 119 4.34 4.33 -18.44
CA LEU A 119 3.00 4.25 -17.86
C LEU A 119 2.99 4.18 -16.33
N GLY A 120 4.16 4.07 -15.68
CA GLY A 120 4.27 4.13 -14.23
C GLY A 120 3.49 3.04 -13.46
N GLY A 121 3.03 1.95 -14.13
CA GLY A 121 2.27 0.88 -13.48
C GLY A 121 0.76 1.09 -13.45
N VAL A 122 0.20 1.89 -14.38
CA VAL A 122 -1.22 2.25 -14.41
C VAL A 122 -2.16 1.04 -14.44
N ARG A 123 -1.84 -0.01 -15.21
CA ARG A 123 -2.70 -1.19 -15.35
C ARG A 123 -2.77 -1.97 -14.04
N ALA A 124 -1.64 -2.13 -13.36
CA ALA A 124 -1.60 -2.77 -12.04
C ALA A 124 -2.43 -1.99 -11.02
N GLN A 125 -2.41 -0.65 -11.05
CA GLN A 125 -3.27 0.15 -10.17
C GLN A 125 -4.77 -0.12 -10.41
N TYR A 126 -5.22 -0.16 -11.66
CA TYR A 126 -6.64 -0.43 -11.94
C TYR A 126 -7.05 -1.84 -11.58
N HIS A 127 -6.19 -2.85 -11.77
CA HIS A 127 -6.44 -4.21 -11.26
C HIS A 127 -6.50 -4.23 -9.73
N LEU A 128 -5.60 -3.54 -9.05
CA LEU A 128 -5.61 -3.47 -7.59
C LEU A 128 -6.89 -2.78 -7.07
N ARG A 129 -7.36 -1.71 -7.72
CA ARG A 129 -8.62 -1.06 -7.35
C ARG A 129 -9.82 -2.01 -7.43
N GLN A 130 -9.90 -2.86 -8.47
CA GLN A 130 -10.94 -3.89 -8.56
C GLN A 130 -10.85 -4.91 -7.44
N ILE A 131 -9.64 -5.33 -7.06
CA ILE A 131 -9.41 -6.25 -5.94
C ILE A 131 -9.84 -5.60 -4.62
N MET A 132 -9.54 -4.32 -4.41
CA MET A 132 -9.94 -3.59 -3.20
C MET A 132 -11.46 -3.47 -3.06
N VAL A 133 -12.21 -3.38 -4.15
CA VAL A 133 -13.68 -3.46 -4.12
C VAL A 133 -14.14 -4.80 -3.54
N ALA A 134 -13.52 -5.91 -3.95
CA ALA A 134 -13.90 -7.26 -3.48
C ALA A 134 -13.68 -7.46 -1.97
N VAL A 135 -12.74 -6.73 -1.37
CA VAL A 135 -12.43 -6.78 0.07
C VAL A 135 -13.05 -5.63 0.86
N ASN A 136 -13.95 -4.85 0.25
CA ASN A 136 -14.66 -3.71 0.84
C ASN A 136 -13.73 -2.61 1.39
N ALA A 137 -12.59 -2.35 0.73
CA ALA A 137 -11.71 -1.25 1.08
C ALA A 137 -12.15 0.08 0.44
N ILE A 138 -11.86 1.20 1.08
CA ILE A 138 -12.18 2.55 0.59
C ILE A 138 -10.95 3.16 -0.07
N VAL A 139 -10.84 3.05 -1.38
CA VAL A 139 -9.65 3.51 -2.10
C VAL A 139 -9.68 5.02 -2.33
N LEU A 140 -8.58 5.70 -2.02
CA LEU A 140 -8.35 7.10 -2.41
C LEU A 140 -8.34 7.21 -3.94
N ASN A 141 -9.26 8.01 -4.49
CA ASN A 141 -9.38 8.17 -5.93
C ASN A 141 -8.38 9.20 -6.50
N GLN A 142 -8.11 10.27 -5.75
CA GLN A 142 -7.23 11.36 -6.21
C GLN A 142 -6.36 11.88 -5.07
N PRO A 143 -5.07 12.19 -5.35
CA PRO A 143 -4.39 12.01 -6.63
C PRO A 143 -4.01 10.55 -6.88
N GLU A 144 -4.03 10.12 -8.14
CA GLU A 144 -3.42 8.85 -8.57
C GLU A 144 -1.91 9.06 -8.72
N ILE A 145 -1.10 8.18 -8.12
CA ILE A 145 0.37 8.31 -8.14
C ILE A 145 0.96 7.18 -8.96
N MET A 146 1.33 7.47 -10.20
CA MET A 146 2.04 6.58 -11.11
C MET A 146 3.41 7.17 -11.43
N ILE A 147 4.46 6.67 -10.77
CA ILE A 147 5.83 7.15 -10.97
C ILE A 147 6.39 6.46 -12.22
N ALA A 148 6.23 7.12 -13.36
CA ALA A 148 6.82 6.70 -14.62
C ALA A 148 8.31 7.04 -14.68
N GLN A 149 9.08 6.33 -15.51
CA GLN A 149 10.53 6.53 -15.69
C GLN A 149 11.26 6.58 -14.33
N ALA A 150 10.92 5.62 -13.47
CA ALA A 150 11.37 5.61 -12.08
C ALA A 150 12.91 5.52 -11.96
N ASP A 151 13.58 4.94 -12.93
CA ASP A 151 15.03 4.87 -13.05
C ASP A 151 15.71 6.24 -13.13
N THR A 152 15.01 7.27 -13.62
CA THR A 152 15.52 8.65 -13.70
C THR A 152 15.12 9.52 -12.47
N LYS A 153 14.25 9.01 -11.62
CA LYS A 153 13.66 9.76 -10.52
C LYS A 153 14.19 9.41 -9.13
N PHE A 154 14.94 8.33 -9.05
CA PHE A 154 15.59 7.89 -7.81
C PHE A 154 17.10 7.81 -8.02
N ASP A 155 17.88 8.18 -6.98
CA ASP A 155 19.31 7.91 -6.93
C ASP A 155 19.60 6.45 -6.53
N GLU A 156 20.88 6.09 -6.48
CA GLU A 156 21.35 4.74 -6.11
C GLU A 156 20.99 4.39 -4.65
N GLU A 157 20.89 5.38 -3.78
CA GLU A 157 20.49 5.26 -2.38
C GLU A 157 18.95 5.17 -2.22
N GLY A 158 18.18 5.39 -3.31
CA GLY A 158 16.72 5.34 -3.33
C GLY A 158 16.05 6.61 -2.84
N ASN A 159 16.76 7.76 -2.87
CA ASN A 159 16.12 9.04 -2.61
C ASN A 159 15.47 9.58 -3.89
N ILE A 160 14.33 10.26 -3.76
CA ILE A 160 13.69 10.92 -4.90
C ILE A 160 14.47 12.17 -5.28
N LEU A 161 14.84 12.28 -6.56
CA LEU A 161 15.50 13.47 -7.15
C LEU A 161 14.46 14.47 -7.67
N ASP A 162 13.35 13.99 -8.21
CA ASP A 162 12.33 14.79 -8.89
C ASP A 162 11.39 15.51 -7.91
N GLU A 163 11.48 16.84 -7.86
CA GLU A 163 10.66 17.67 -6.95
C GLU A 163 9.16 17.57 -7.25
N ASN A 164 8.76 17.43 -8.52
CA ASN A 164 7.36 17.25 -8.86
C ASN A 164 6.80 15.95 -8.25
N THR A 165 7.58 14.87 -8.32
CA THR A 165 7.19 13.60 -7.69
C THR A 165 7.07 13.74 -6.17
N LYS A 166 8.00 14.46 -5.52
CA LYS A 166 7.90 14.73 -4.08
C LYS A 166 6.62 15.49 -3.73
N GLU A 167 6.28 16.51 -4.51
CA GLU A 167 5.06 17.29 -4.28
C GLU A 167 3.80 16.46 -4.48
N PHE A 168 3.73 15.62 -5.52
CA PHE A 168 2.63 14.69 -5.70
C PHE A 168 2.48 13.71 -4.54
N LEU A 169 3.59 13.20 -3.99
CA LEU A 169 3.56 12.32 -2.82
C LEU A 169 3.07 13.06 -1.56
N ARG A 170 3.48 14.30 -1.33
CA ARG A 170 2.96 15.11 -0.21
C ARG A 170 1.44 15.30 -0.33
N ARG A 171 0.96 15.67 -1.52
CA ARG A 171 -0.49 15.82 -1.78
C ARG A 171 -1.24 14.50 -1.58
N PHE A 172 -0.66 13.39 -1.99
CA PHE A 172 -1.24 12.05 -1.79
C PHE A 172 -1.40 11.75 -0.29
N ILE A 173 -0.36 11.96 0.52
CA ILE A 173 -0.42 11.70 1.96
C ILE A 173 -1.49 12.58 2.61
N SER A 174 -1.51 13.88 2.30
CA SER A 174 -2.52 14.81 2.81
C SER A 174 -3.95 14.41 2.40
N SER A 175 -4.15 13.96 1.15
CA SER A 175 -5.46 13.49 0.69
C SER A 175 -5.90 12.21 1.40
N LEU A 176 -4.97 11.29 1.64
CA LEU A 176 -5.26 10.06 2.40
C LEU A 176 -5.58 10.37 3.87
N GLU A 177 -4.87 11.32 4.47
CA GLU A 177 -5.16 11.83 5.83
C GLU A 177 -6.57 12.41 5.93
N ILE A 178 -6.96 13.26 4.96
CA ILE A 178 -8.31 13.82 4.89
C ILE A 178 -9.37 12.72 4.74
N LEU A 179 -9.15 11.74 3.87
CA LEU A 179 -10.06 10.60 3.70
C LEU A 179 -10.20 9.83 5.00
N THR A 180 -9.09 9.52 5.66
CA THR A 180 -9.05 8.79 6.93
C THR A 180 -9.83 9.51 8.02
N ASN A 181 -9.62 10.81 8.18
CA ASN A 181 -10.35 11.60 9.17
C ASN A 181 -11.86 11.65 8.89
N ARG A 182 -12.26 11.74 7.62
CA ARG A 182 -13.68 11.69 7.24
C ARG A 182 -14.33 10.34 7.56
N MET A 183 -13.58 9.24 7.42
CA MET A 183 -14.10 7.91 7.77
C MET A 183 -14.27 7.75 9.27
N LYS A 184 -13.33 8.23 10.09
CA LYS A 184 -13.42 8.21 11.55
C LYS A 184 -14.64 8.99 12.09
N LEU A 185 -15.04 10.07 11.44
CA LEU A 185 -16.22 10.85 11.82
C LEU A 185 -17.56 10.13 11.53
N ARG A 186 -17.53 9.02 10.78
CA ARG A 186 -18.73 8.22 10.45
C ARG A 186 -18.89 6.97 11.32
N GLU A 187 -17.88 6.67 12.15
CA GLU A 187 -18.06 5.63 13.16
C GLU A 187 -19.06 6.14 14.22
N PRO A 188 -20.13 5.41 14.51
CA PRO A 188 -21.18 5.82 15.46
C PRO A 188 -20.69 5.92 16.90
#